data_e5637a52c775aae6c201a5bb751b163d
#
_entry.id   e5637a52c775aae6c201a5bb751b163d
#
_cell.length_a   1.000
_cell.length_b   1.000
_cell.length_c   1.000
_cell.angle_alpha   90.00
_cell.angle_beta   90.00
_cell.angle_gamma   90.00
#
_symmetry.space_group_name_H-M   'P 1'
#
loop_
_entity.id
_entity.type
_entity.pdbx_description
1 polymer ?
#
loop_
_entity_poly.entity_id
_entity_poly.type
_entity_poly.pdbx_seq_one_letter_code
_entity_poly.pdbx_strand_id
1 'polypeptide(L)'
;MTGLILAAGASSRLGEAKQLLVYQGQSLLERSIRLAFSVCQEVVVCLGAEVKQTVSIIEKLQKEFPSLSYVEIENWEKGMGESLSVGLKTIDSANDVLVLLCDLPFLTNAHMKNIISLANPERAIVASFQGVNSPPVLIPSALRPLFKNWSGDQGLGKFWRLNPMLCEIIHFSDKFRDVDVPEDREYWGI
;
A
#
# COMPACT_ATOMS: atom_id res chain seq x y z
N MET A 1 -1.58 -8.47 -12.96
CA MET A 1 -1.75 -7.40 -11.94
C MET A 1 -0.73 -7.62 -10.84
N THR A 2 -0.08 -6.54 -10.42
CA THR A 2 0.97 -6.53 -9.41
C THR A 2 0.52 -5.73 -8.18
N GLY A 3 0.77 -6.24 -6.97
CA GLY A 3 0.60 -5.49 -5.72
C GLY A 3 1.81 -4.60 -5.46
N LEU A 4 1.60 -3.35 -5.04
CA LEU A 4 2.65 -2.43 -4.63
C LEU A 4 2.38 -1.97 -3.20
N ILE A 5 3.25 -2.36 -2.27
CA ILE A 5 3.10 -2.01 -0.86
C ILE A 5 4.05 -0.86 -0.52
N LEU A 6 3.51 0.28 -0.09
CA LEU A 6 4.30 1.42 0.36
C LEU A 6 4.60 1.27 1.86
N ALA A 7 5.84 0.92 2.17
CA ALA A 7 6.32 0.65 3.52
C ALA A 7 7.64 1.36 3.86
N ALA A 8 7.96 2.47 3.16
CA ALA A 8 9.24 3.16 3.28
C ALA A 8 9.32 4.19 4.43
N GLY A 9 8.20 4.54 5.06
CA GLY A 9 8.14 5.60 6.07
C GLY A 9 8.80 5.23 7.40
N ALA A 10 9.40 6.22 8.09
CA ALA A 10 10.12 6.08 9.36
C ALA A 10 9.22 5.91 10.59
N SER A 11 7.91 6.07 10.47
CA SER A 11 6.97 5.98 11.62
C SER A 11 7.35 6.92 12.79
N SER A 12 7.83 8.13 12.49
CA SER A 12 8.44 9.04 13.46
C SER A 12 7.51 9.46 14.61
N ARG A 13 6.20 9.54 14.35
CA ARG A 13 5.18 9.86 15.38
C ARG A 13 4.90 8.68 16.32
N LEU A 14 5.07 7.46 15.82
CA LEU A 14 4.90 6.23 16.59
C LEU A 14 6.13 5.90 17.46
N GLY A 15 7.32 6.36 17.03
CA GLY A 15 8.59 6.12 17.71
C GLY A 15 9.23 4.76 17.46
N GLU A 16 8.58 3.90 16.66
CA GLU A 16 9.08 2.59 16.25
C GLU A 16 8.55 2.21 14.86
N ALA A 17 9.22 1.26 14.20
CA ALA A 17 8.88 0.82 12.86
C ALA A 17 7.49 0.13 12.82
N LYS A 18 6.47 0.81 12.34
CA LYS A 18 5.11 0.23 12.24
C LYS A 18 5.05 -1.04 11.41
N GLN A 19 5.94 -1.19 10.43
CA GLN A 19 6.07 -2.38 9.59
C GLN A 19 6.30 -3.66 10.40
N LEU A 20 6.95 -3.52 11.58
CA LEU A 20 7.35 -4.63 12.46
C LEU A 20 6.33 -4.93 13.56
N LEU A 21 5.37 -4.04 13.80
CA LEU A 21 4.35 -4.24 14.82
C LEU A 21 3.53 -5.49 14.54
N VAL A 22 3.27 -6.27 15.59
CA VAL A 22 2.58 -7.56 15.47
C VAL A 22 1.09 -7.40 15.78
N TYR A 23 0.25 -7.70 14.81
CA TYR A 23 -1.19 -7.77 14.94
C TYR A 23 -1.68 -9.18 14.59
N GLN A 24 -2.41 -9.82 15.51
CA GLN A 24 -2.93 -11.19 15.32
C GLN A 24 -1.85 -12.21 14.92
N GLY A 25 -0.65 -12.10 15.50
CA GLY A 25 0.46 -13.03 15.28
C GLY A 25 1.29 -12.80 14.01
N GLN A 26 1.02 -11.76 13.24
CA GLN A 26 1.77 -11.38 12.04
C GLN A 26 2.23 -9.92 12.13
N SER A 27 3.41 -9.59 11.57
CA SER A 27 3.78 -8.18 11.43
C SER A 27 2.82 -7.48 10.45
N LEU A 28 2.64 -6.16 10.61
CA LEU A 28 1.79 -5.38 9.69
C LEU A 28 2.28 -5.50 8.25
N LEU A 29 3.60 -5.55 8.03
CA LEU A 29 4.18 -5.79 6.71
C LEU A 29 3.83 -7.19 6.18
N GLU A 30 4.05 -8.25 6.97
CA GLU A 30 3.69 -9.61 6.57
C GLU A 30 2.20 -9.72 6.21
N ARG A 31 1.33 -9.15 7.04
CA ARG A 31 -0.10 -9.11 6.82
C ARG A 31 -0.46 -8.45 5.48
N SER A 32 0.14 -7.31 5.17
CA SER A 32 -0.11 -6.58 3.92
C SER A 32 0.40 -7.36 2.69
N ILE A 33 1.53 -8.05 2.80
CA ILE A 33 2.06 -8.91 1.74
C ILE A 33 1.10 -10.07 1.46
N ARG A 34 0.65 -10.80 2.49
CA ARG A 34 -0.31 -11.91 2.35
C ARG A 34 -1.64 -11.43 1.77
N LEU A 35 -2.10 -10.26 2.20
CA LEU A 35 -3.31 -9.65 1.69
C LEU A 35 -3.19 -9.31 0.20
N ALA A 36 -2.06 -8.73 -0.24
CA ALA A 36 -1.79 -8.47 -1.64
C ALA A 36 -1.78 -9.75 -2.48
N PHE A 37 -1.10 -10.81 -2.02
CA PHE A 37 -1.07 -12.11 -2.71
C PHE A 37 -2.41 -12.83 -2.76
N SER A 38 -3.41 -12.43 -1.98
CA SER A 38 -4.75 -13.01 -2.09
C SER A 38 -5.44 -12.66 -3.42
N VAL A 39 -4.95 -11.64 -4.15
CA VAL A 39 -5.53 -11.15 -5.41
C VAL A 39 -4.49 -10.81 -6.48
N CYS A 40 -3.21 -10.68 -6.15
CA CYS A 40 -2.11 -10.35 -7.06
C CYS A 40 -1.22 -11.56 -7.32
N GLN A 41 -0.60 -11.64 -8.50
CA GLN A 41 0.35 -12.69 -8.87
C GLN A 41 1.79 -12.36 -8.45
N GLU A 42 2.08 -11.08 -8.35
CA GLU A 42 3.38 -10.51 -7.99
C GLU A 42 3.17 -9.41 -6.97
N VAL A 43 4.13 -9.24 -6.05
CA VAL A 43 4.11 -8.17 -5.07
C VAL A 43 5.49 -7.52 -4.99
N VAL A 44 5.49 -6.19 -5.05
CA VAL A 44 6.67 -5.35 -4.83
C VAL A 44 6.48 -4.55 -3.54
N VAL A 45 7.47 -4.53 -2.67
CA VAL A 45 7.46 -3.74 -1.43
C VAL A 45 8.45 -2.60 -1.55
N CYS A 46 7.99 -1.37 -1.35
CA CYS A 46 8.86 -0.19 -1.21
C CYS A 46 9.36 -0.09 0.22
N LEU A 47 10.66 -0.20 0.44
CA LEU A 47 11.34 -0.07 1.74
C LEU A 47 12.14 1.24 1.81
N GLY A 48 12.32 1.79 3.02
CA GLY A 48 13.05 3.03 3.24
C GLY A 48 13.75 3.06 4.59
N ALA A 49 13.18 3.68 5.61
CA ALA A 49 13.85 3.92 6.89
C ALA A 49 14.38 2.66 7.59
N GLU A 50 13.65 1.54 7.56
CA GLU A 50 13.93 0.33 8.34
C GLU A 50 14.25 -0.90 7.46
N VAL A 51 15.03 -0.67 6.39
CA VAL A 51 15.36 -1.71 5.39
C VAL A 51 15.89 -2.99 6.03
N LYS A 52 16.90 -2.89 6.91
CA LYS A 52 17.58 -4.08 7.47
C LYS A 52 16.64 -5.01 8.22
N GLN A 53 15.69 -4.47 8.97
CA GLN A 53 14.75 -5.27 9.77
C GLN A 53 13.62 -5.82 8.89
N THR A 54 13.16 -5.05 7.92
CA THR A 54 12.05 -5.42 7.04
C THR A 54 12.45 -6.44 5.98
N VAL A 55 13.70 -6.38 5.47
CA VAL A 55 14.22 -7.36 4.49
C VAL A 55 14.16 -8.79 5.03
N SER A 56 14.48 -9.01 6.31
CA SER A 56 14.42 -10.36 6.91
C SER A 56 13.01 -10.98 6.87
N ILE A 57 11.96 -10.14 6.98
CA ILE A 57 10.57 -10.57 6.83
C ILE A 57 10.31 -10.99 5.38
N ILE A 58 10.78 -10.18 4.42
CA ILE A 58 10.58 -10.43 3.00
C ILE A 58 11.29 -11.72 2.57
N GLU A 59 12.56 -11.90 2.93
CA GLU A 59 13.33 -13.12 2.62
C GLU A 59 12.68 -14.39 3.17
N LYS A 60 12.10 -14.31 4.36
CA LYS A 60 11.32 -15.42 4.93
C LYS A 60 10.08 -15.72 4.08
N LEU A 61 9.35 -14.69 3.65
CA LEU A 61 8.13 -14.84 2.88
C LEU A 61 8.38 -15.21 1.41
N GLN A 62 9.54 -14.90 0.84
CA GLN A 62 9.92 -15.33 -0.51
C GLN A 62 9.99 -16.85 -0.68
N LYS A 63 10.18 -17.60 0.42
CA LYS A 63 10.09 -19.08 0.38
C LYS A 63 8.67 -19.57 0.11
N GLU A 64 7.67 -18.82 0.53
CA GLU A 64 6.26 -19.12 0.30
C GLU A 64 5.74 -18.41 -0.98
N PHE A 65 6.23 -17.21 -1.25
CA PHE A 65 5.84 -16.36 -2.38
C PHE A 65 7.07 -16.01 -3.24
N PRO A 66 7.48 -16.87 -4.19
CA PRO A 66 8.68 -16.63 -5.01
C PRO A 66 8.62 -15.35 -5.88
N SER A 67 7.42 -14.84 -6.18
CA SER A 67 7.19 -13.59 -6.92
C SER A 67 7.08 -12.35 -6.01
N LEU A 68 7.50 -12.46 -4.74
CA LEU A 68 7.70 -11.33 -3.84
C LEU A 68 9.06 -10.69 -4.10
N SER A 69 9.08 -9.37 -4.29
CA SER A 69 10.30 -8.57 -4.41
C SER A 69 10.20 -7.28 -3.61
N TYR A 70 11.31 -6.58 -3.48
CA TYR A 70 11.33 -5.26 -2.86
C TYR A 70 12.23 -4.30 -3.64
N VAL A 71 12.02 -3.02 -3.41
CA VAL A 71 12.86 -1.92 -3.89
C VAL A 71 13.17 -0.98 -2.74
N GLU A 72 14.43 -0.58 -2.62
CA GLU A 72 14.86 0.41 -1.63
C GLU A 72 14.63 1.82 -2.19
N ILE A 73 14.01 2.67 -1.38
CA ILE A 73 13.69 4.06 -1.72
C ILE A 73 14.72 4.95 -1.02
N GLU A 74 15.76 5.34 -1.72
CA GLU A 74 16.84 6.16 -1.16
C GLU A 74 16.36 7.50 -0.60
N ASN A 75 15.42 8.14 -1.29
CA ASN A 75 14.89 9.45 -0.92
C ASN A 75 13.49 9.37 -0.29
N TRP A 76 13.22 8.34 0.53
CA TRP A 76 11.92 8.13 1.16
C TRP A 76 11.43 9.34 1.99
N GLU A 77 12.34 10.16 2.51
CA GLU A 77 12.05 11.40 3.25
C GLU A 77 11.32 12.45 2.38
N LYS A 78 11.40 12.34 1.04
CA LYS A 78 10.63 13.19 0.12
C LYS A 78 9.12 12.90 0.12
N GLY A 79 8.69 11.90 0.89
CA GLY A 79 7.30 11.57 1.07
C GLY A 79 6.81 10.36 0.27
N MET A 80 5.55 10.00 0.48
CA MET A 80 4.90 8.82 -0.12
C MET A 80 4.92 8.84 -1.65
N GLY A 81 4.89 10.02 -2.27
CA GLY A 81 4.93 10.17 -3.72
C GLY A 81 6.20 9.61 -4.35
N GLU A 82 7.36 9.79 -3.71
CA GLU A 82 8.63 9.22 -4.15
C GLU A 82 8.57 7.69 -4.16
N SER A 83 8.09 7.11 -3.06
CA SER A 83 7.93 5.65 -2.95
C SER A 83 7.01 5.08 -4.03
N LEU A 84 5.89 5.74 -4.30
CA LEU A 84 4.97 5.34 -5.37
C LEU A 84 5.65 5.41 -6.74
N SER A 85 6.29 6.55 -7.05
CA SER A 85 6.94 6.77 -8.36
C SER A 85 8.05 5.76 -8.63
N VAL A 86 8.92 5.51 -7.64
CA VAL A 86 10.01 4.53 -7.76
C VAL A 86 9.46 3.12 -7.85
N GLY A 87 8.53 2.75 -6.98
CA GLY A 87 7.91 1.41 -7.00
C GLY A 87 7.22 1.10 -8.33
N LEU A 88 6.47 2.05 -8.90
CA LEU A 88 5.83 1.86 -10.20
C LEU A 88 6.81 1.63 -11.35
N LYS A 89 8.04 2.15 -11.28
CA LYS A 89 9.08 1.95 -12.31
C LYS A 89 9.64 0.52 -12.32
N THR A 90 9.53 -0.22 -11.22
CA THR A 90 10.01 -1.61 -11.12
C THR A 90 9.00 -2.63 -11.67
N ILE A 91 7.77 -2.21 -11.91
CA ILE A 91 6.66 -3.07 -12.35
C ILE A 91 6.48 -2.93 -13.86
N ASP A 92 6.25 -4.05 -14.57
CA ASP A 92 5.96 -4.02 -16.00
C ASP A 92 4.84 -3.00 -16.31
N SER A 93 5.09 -2.16 -17.30
CA SER A 93 4.20 -1.05 -17.68
C SER A 93 2.80 -1.51 -18.12
N ALA A 94 2.67 -2.73 -18.61
CA ALA A 94 1.39 -3.33 -19.00
C ALA A 94 0.52 -3.80 -17.83
N ASN A 95 1.10 -3.92 -16.63
CA ASN A 95 0.35 -4.40 -15.46
C ASN A 95 -0.45 -3.28 -14.79
N ASP A 96 -1.70 -3.59 -14.43
CA ASP A 96 -2.44 -2.82 -13.44
C ASP A 96 -1.80 -3.02 -12.06
N VAL A 97 -1.86 -2.00 -11.22
CA VAL A 97 -1.18 -2.01 -9.91
C VAL A 97 -2.17 -1.77 -8.79
N LEU A 98 -2.23 -2.70 -7.83
CA LEU A 98 -2.95 -2.53 -6.58
C LEU A 98 -2.00 -1.95 -5.53
N VAL A 99 -2.18 -0.66 -5.19
CA VAL A 99 -1.38 0.04 -4.18
C VAL A 99 -1.98 -0.19 -2.80
N LEU A 100 -1.15 -0.63 -1.84
CA LEU A 100 -1.50 -0.80 -0.43
C LEU A 100 -0.54 -0.01 0.48
N LEU A 101 -1.02 0.28 1.70
CA LEU A 101 -0.18 0.70 2.83
C LEU A 101 -0.05 -0.45 3.82
N CYS A 102 1.05 -0.48 4.57
CA CYS A 102 1.28 -1.55 5.57
C CYS A 102 0.64 -1.27 6.93
N ASP A 103 0.07 -0.10 7.15
CA ASP A 103 -0.44 0.40 8.44
C ASP A 103 -1.97 0.33 8.59
N LEU A 104 -2.63 -0.47 7.78
CA LEU A 104 -4.09 -0.62 7.76
C LEU A 104 -4.51 -2.04 8.22
N PRO A 105 -4.48 -2.35 9.53
CA PRO A 105 -4.71 -3.70 10.05
C PRO A 105 -6.15 -4.20 9.83
N PHE A 106 -7.13 -3.32 9.63
CA PHE A 106 -8.54 -3.68 9.39
C PHE A 106 -8.81 -4.24 7.99
N LEU A 107 -7.88 -4.09 7.04
CA LEU A 107 -8.09 -4.59 5.69
C LEU A 107 -8.22 -6.11 5.64
N THR A 108 -9.12 -6.59 4.80
CA THR A 108 -9.46 -8.00 4.63
C THR A 108 -9.43 -8.43 3.17
N ASN A 109 -9.41 -9.75 2.93
CA ASN A 109 -9.54 -10.31 1.58
C ASN A 109 -10.85 -9.90 0.88
N ALA A 110 -11.92 -9.64 1.65
CA ALA A 110 -13.19 -9.17 1.09
C ALA A 110 -13.04 -7.77 0.48
N HIS A 111 -12.32 -6.86 1.14
CA HIS A 111 -11.99 -5.53 0.59
C HIS A 111 -11.23 -5.66 -0.74
N MET A 112 -10.19 -6.51 -0.79
CA MET A 112 -9.40 -6.73 -2.01
C MET A 112 -10.26 -7.25 -3.15
N LYS A 113 -11.07 -8.28 -2.92
CA LYS A 113 -11.96 -8.87 -3.93
C LYS A 113 -12.98 -7.86 -4.46
N ASN A 114 -13.57 -7.04 -3.59
CA ASN A 114 -14.52 -6.01 -4.00
C ASN A 114 -13.85 -4.96 -4.92
N ILE A 115 -12.65 -4.50 -4.57
CA ILE A 115 -11.89 -3.54 -5.39
C ILE A 115 -11.58 -4.14 -6.77
N ILE A 116 -11.08 -5.37 -6.81
CA ILE A 116 -10.72 -6.03 -8.07
C ILE A 116 -11.94 -6.33 -8.93
N SER A 117 -13.10 -6.63 -8.34
CA SER A 117 -14.32 -6.90 -9.10
C SER A 117 -14.85 -5.69 -9.90
N LEU A 118 -14.41 -4.49 -9.54
CA LEU A 118 -14.74 -3.24 -10.22
C LEU A 118 -13.65 -2.77 -11.19
N ALA A 119 -12.60 -3.58 -11.43
CA ALA A 119 -11.46 -3.20 -12.28
C ALA A 119 -11.92 -2.56 -13.59
N ASN A 120 -11.33 -1.43 -13.92
CA ASN A 120 -11.67 -0.62 -15.08
C ASN A 120 -10.37 -0.20 -15.79
N PRO A 121 -10.22 -0.40 -17.12
CA PRO A 121 -8.99 -0.08 -17.82
C PRO A 121 -8.69 1.43 -17.93
N GLU A 122 -9.68 2.28 -17.72
CA GLU A 122 -9.57 3.74 -17.90
C GLU A 122 -9.66 4.52 -16.58
N ARG A 123 -10.16 3.89 -15.51
CA ARG A 123 -10.41 4.54 -14.23
C ARG A 123 -9.81 3.75 -13.07
N ALA A 124 -9.19 4.45 -12.14
CA ALA A 124 -8.74 3.85 -10.89
C ALA A 124 -9.92 3.49 -9.99
N ILE A 125 -9.80 2.41 -9.20
CA ILE A 125 -10.76 2.08 -8.15
C ILE A 125 -10.15 2.48 -6.80
N VAL A 126 -10.79 3.39 -6.10
CA VAL A 126 -10.29 3.98 -4.86
C VAL A 126 -11.17 3.57 -3.69
N ALA A 127 -10.59 2.97 -2.67
CA ALA A 127 -11.33 2.69 -1.46
C ALA A 127 -11.63 3.96 -0.66
N SER A 128 -12.84 4.04 -0.11
CA SER A 128 -13.25 5.08 0.82
C SER A 128 -13.88 4.44 2.06
N PHE A 129 -13.30 4.72 3.22
CA PHE A 129 -13.75 4.22 4.52
C PHE A 129 -14.35 5.37 5.32
N GLN A 130 -15.68 5.37 5.48
CA GLN A 130 -16.43 6.46 6.14
C GLN A 130 -16.09 7.86 5.57
N GLY A 131 -15.89 7.96 4.23
CA GLY A 131 -15.60 9.21 3.56
C GLY A 131 -14.10 9.58 3.47
N VAL A 132 -13.21 8.77 4.05
CA VAL A 132 -11.77 8.93 3.92
C VAL A 132 -11.26 8.08 2.75
N ASN A 133 -10.82 8.74 1.67
CA ASN A 133 -10.20 8.07 0.53
C ASN A 133 -8.77 7.68 0.88
N SER A 134 -8.46 6.40 0.80
CA SER A 134 -7.16 5.81 1.16
C SER A 134 -6.86 4.57 0.31
N PRO A 135 -5.62 4.13 0.19
CA PRO A 135 -5.36 2.76 -0.25
C PRO A 135 -6.16 1.74 0.60
N PRO A 136 -6.59 0.64 -0.03
CA PRO A 136 -6.18 0.12 -1.34
C PRO A 136 -6.70 0.95 -2.52
N VAL A 137 -5.83 1.14 -3.52
CA VAL A 137 -6.19 1.78 -4.80
C VAL A 137 -5.72 0.90 -5.95
N LEU A 138 -6.63 0.50 -6.83
CA LEU A 138 -6.29 -0.16 -8.08
C LEU A 138 -6.06 0.89 -9.17
N ILE A 139 -4.85 0.98 -9.67
CA ILE A 139 -4.43 1.90 -10.73
C ILE A 139 -4.27 1.09 -12.02
N PRO A 140 -5.11 1.32 -13.05
CA PRO A 140 -4.94 0.68 -14.33
C PRO A 140 -3.65 1.15 -15.02
N SER A 141 -3.09 0.30 -15.86
CA SER A 141 -1.83 0.58 -16.58
C SER A 141 -1.88 1.90 -17.37
N ALA A 142 -3.03 2.24 -17.93
CA ALA A 142 -3.25 3.49 -18.66
C ALA A 142 -3.04 4.76 -17.82
N LEU A 143 -3.29 4.72 -16.51
CA LEU A 143 -3.14 5.87 -15.61
C LEU A 143 -1.77 5.94 -14.92
N ARG A 144 -0.96 4.89 -14.96
CA ARG A 144 0.38 4.86 -14.33
C ARG A 144 1.32 5.98 -14.77
N PRO A 145 1.32 6.45 -16.04
CA PRO A 145 2.15 7.56 -16.46
C PRO A 145 1.94 8.86 -15.66
N LEU A 146 0.77 9.06 -15.06
CA LEU A 146 0.48 10.23 -14.21
C LEU A 146 1.36 10.28 -12.95
N PHE A 147 1.89 9.13 -12.50
CA PHE A 147 2.68 8.99 -11.29
C PHE A 147 4.18 8.84 -11.55
N LYS A 148 4.63 8.91 -12.82
CA LYS A 148 6.03 8.67 -13.22
C LYS A 148 7.03 9.60 -12.52
N ASN A 149 6.63 10.84 -12.26
CA ASN A 149 7.45 11.87 -11.58
C ASN A 149 6.72 12.42 -10.34
N TRP A 150 5.91 11.57 -9.71
CA TRP A 150 5.20 11.94 -8.50
C TRP A 150 6.19 12.08 -7.34
N SER A 151 6.08 13.16 -6.57
CA SER A 151 6.95 13.43 -5.41
C SER A 151 6.19 14.21 -4.34
N GLY A 152 6.75 14.27 -3.14
CA GLY A 152 6.19 14.98 -2.00
C GLY A 152 5.11 14.19 -1.24
N ASP A 153 4.58 14.82 -0.20
CA ASP A 153 3.59 14.23 0.73
C ASP A 153 2.15 14.35 0.25
N GLN A 154 1.92 14.56 -1.03
CA GLN A 154 0.57 14.52 -1.55
C GLN A 154 0.08 13.08 -1.56
N GLY A 155 -0.72 12.73 -0.55
CA GLY A 155 -1.34 11.41 -0.47
C GLY A 155 -2.26 11.13 -1.66
N LEU A 156 -2.33 9.85 -2.08
CA LEU A 156 -3.20 9.40 -3.16
C LEU A 156 -4.67 9.81 -2.97
N GLY A 157 -5.17 9.82 -1.74
CA GLY A 157 -6.55 10.24 -1.45
C GLY A 157 -6.84 11.68 -1.86
N LYS A 158 -5.87 12.61 -1.69
CA LYS A 158 -6.01 14.00 -2.16
C LYS A 158 -6.00 14.07 -3.68
N PHE A 159 -5.13 13.32 -4.34
CA PHE A 159 -5.05 13.28 -5.80
C PHE A 159 -6.39 12.86 -6.41
N TRP A 160 -6.96 11.75 -5.95
CA TRP A 160 -8.22 11.24 -6.49
C TRP A 160 -9.39 12.18 -6.24
N ARG A 161 -9.43 12.84 -5.08
CA ARG A 161 -10.45 13.85 -4.79
C ARG A 161 -10.40 15.05 -5.75
N LEU A 162 -9.21 15.43 -6.20
CA LEU A 162 -9.01 16.51 -7.17
C LEU A 162 -9.23 16.05 -8.63
N ASN A 163 -9.23 14.76 -8.89
CA ASN A 163 -9.37 14.17 -10.22
C ASN A 163 -10.50 13.13 -10.28
N PRO A 164 -11.75 13.50 -9.94
CA PRO A 164 -12.85 12.54 -9.79
C PRO A 164 -13.23 11.84 -11.11
N MET A 165 -12.91 12.42 -12.26
CA MET A 165 -13.15 11.81 -13.57
C MET A 165 -12.23 10.61 -13.85
N LEU A 166 -11.08 10.52 -13.17
CA LEU A 166 -10.09 9.47 -13.35
C LEU A 166 -10.29 8.28 -12.41
N CYS A 167 -11.26 8.35 -11.51
CA CYS A 167 -11.47 7.27 -10.55
C CYS A 167 -12.95 6.95 -10.32
N GLU A 168 -13.18 5.77 -9.79
CA GLU A 168 -14.42 5.34 -9.19
C GLU A 168 -14.16 5.04 -7.72
N ILE A 169 -15.06 5.48 -6.84
CA ILE A 169 -14.89 5.33 -5.39
C ILE A 169 -15.79 4.19 -4.93
N ILE A 170 -15.19 3.19 -4.28
CA ILE A 170 -15.92 2.14 -3.58
C ILE A 170 -16.00 2.47 -2.09
N HIS A 171 -17.21 2.54 -1.55
CA HIS A 171 -17.44 2.90 -0.15
C HIS A 171 -17.55 1.66 0.73
N PHE A 172 -16.76 1.65 1.81
CA PHE A 172 -16.82 0.65 2.87
C PHE A 172 -17.33 1.28 4.17
N SER A 173 -18.06 0.49 4.95
CA SER A 173 -18.61 0.91 6.25
C SER A 173 -17.58 0.87 7.39
N ASP A 174 -16.46 0.18 7.15
CA ASP A 174 -15.41 0.02 8.14
C ASP A 174 -14.84 1.37 8.57
N LYS A 175 -14.52 1.49 9.87
CA LYS A 175 -13.90 2.69 10.41
C LYS A 175 -12.45 2.78 9.92
N PHE A 176 -12.12 3.90 9.29
CA PHE A 176 -10.73 4.18 8.93
C PHE A 176 -9.93 4.48 10.19
N ARG A 177 -8.90 3.69 10.44
CA ARG A 177 -7.90 3.95 11.47
C ARG A 177 -6.60 3.24 11.10
N ASP A 178 -5.61 4.00 10.68
CA ASP A 178 -4.25 3.53 10.48
C ASP A 178 -3.48 3.44 11.80
N VAL A 179 -2.29 2.87 11.77
CA VAL A 179 -1.38 2.82 12.91
C VAL A 179 -0.33 3.91 12.72
N ASP A 180 -0.50 5.04 13.41
CA ASP A 180 0.35 6.22 13.20
C ASP A 180 0.87 6.87 14.50
N VAL A 181 0.14 6.72 15.61
CA VAL A 181 0.51 7.23 16.93
C VAL A 181 0.39 6.12 17.99
N PRO A 182 1.02 6.26 19.17
CA PRO A 182 0.98 5.22 20.23
C PRO A 182 -0.43 4.78 20.64
N GLU A 183 -1.42 5.69 20.61
CA GLU A 183 -2.81 5.40 20.96
C GLU A 183 -3.49 4.45 19.97
N ASP A 184 -3.00 4.39 18.72
CA ASP A 184 -3.52 3.45 17.73
C ASP A 184 -3.12 2.02 18.07
N ARG A 185 -1.97 1.81 18.70
CA ARG A 185 -1.54 0.49 19.21
C ARG A 185 -2.53 -0.06 20.24
N GLU A 186 -2.90 0.75 21.21
CA GLU A 186 -3.88 0.35 22.24
C GLU A 186 -5.23 -0.01 21.60
N TYR A 187 -5.67 0.79 20.62
CA TYR A 187 -6.92 0.53 19.90
C TYR A 187 -6.90 -0.82 19.17
N TRP A 188 -5.80 -1.17 18.55
CA TRP A 188 -5.66 -2.41 17.79
C TRP A 188 -5.20 -3.60 18.62
N GLY A 189 -4.77 -3.40 19.85
CA GLY A 189 -4.18 -4.43 20.71
C GLY A 189 -2.81 -4.93 20.18
N ILE A 190 -1.98 -4.00 19.71
CA ILE A 190 -0.66 -4.22 19.14
C ILE A 190 0.44 -3.90 20.14
#